data_01f0585b1f1ea11b86ae81ba487ca2ed
#
_entry.id   01f0585b1f1ea11b86ae81ba487ca2ed
#
_cell.length_a   1.000
_cell.length_b   1.000
_cell.length_c   1.000
_cell.angle_alpha   90.00
_cell.angle_beta   90.00
_cell.angle_gamma   90.00
#
_symmetry.space_group_name_H-M   'P 1'
#
loop_
_entity.id
_entity.type
_entity.pdbx_description
1 polymer ?
#
loop_
_entity_poly.entity_id
_entity_poly.type
_entity_poly.pdbx_seq_one_letter_code
_entity_poly.pdbx_strand_id
1 'polypeptide(L)'
;EPFQKLFNQGMILGTSYRDHRGALVATDKVEKRDGSFFHVETGEELEQAPAKMSKSLKNVVNPDDVVEQYGADTLRVYEMFMGPLDASIAWSEEGLEGSRKFLDRVYRLVTTKEIVAENSGALDKIYNETVKAVTEQIETMKFNTAIAQLMIFVNAANKEDQLFVDYAKGFVQLLAPFAPHLGEELWQTLTQSEESIAHVAWPIWDDSKLVENEVEIVVQIKGKVKAKLVVAKDLTKEDLEATCLLYT
;
A
#
# COMPACT_ATOMS: atom_id res chain seq x y z
N GLU A 1 16.75 27.17 -13.13
CA GLU A 1 15.37 26.97 -13.57
C GLU A 1 14.47 26.79 -12.37
N PRO A 2 13.26 27.39 -12.33
CA PRO A 2 12.35 27.28 -11.18
C PRO A 2 11.70 25.91 -11.06
N PHE A 3 11.64 25.14 -12.15
CA PHE A 3 11.10 23.77 -12.20
C PHE A 3 12.07 22.84 -12.89
N GLN A 4 12.39 21.73 -12.24
CA GLN A 4 13.32 20.73 -12.79
C GLN A 4 12.60 19.56 -13.48
N LYS A 5 11.33 19.30 -13.12
CA LYS A 5 10.55 18.19 -13.63
C LYS A 5 9.06 18.56 -13.69
N LEU A 6 8.40 18.21 -14.79
CA LEU A 6 6.95 18.24 -14.94
C LEU A 6 6.40 16.82 -14.87
N PHE A 7 5.36 16.63 -14.07
CA PHE A 7 4.58 15.39 -14.03
C PHE A 7 3.11 15.70 -14.23
N ASN A 8 2.47 15.10 -15.24
CA ASN A 8 1.05 15.28 -15.51
C ASN A 8 0.27 14.13 -14.88
N GLN A 9 -0.49 14.43 -13.82
CA GLN A 9 -1.34 13.46 -13.16
C GLN A 9 -2.62 13.19 -13.95
N GLY A 10 -3.19 11.99 -13.74
CA GLY A 10 -4.51 11.60 -14.23
C GLY A 10 -5.65 12.27 -13.45
N MET A 11 -6.87 11.82 -13.69
CA MET A 11 -8.06 12.32 -13.01
C MET A 11 -8.71 11.24 -12.17
N ILE A 12 -9.24 11.64 -11.01
CA ILE A 12 -10.16 10.82 -10.23
C ILE A 12 -11.57 11.04 -10.82
N LEU A 13 -12.20 9.95 -11.23
CA LEU A 13 -13.51 9.94 -11.87
C LEU A 13 -14.60 9.59 -10.85
N GLY A 14 -15.73 10.26 -10.93
CA GLY A 14 -16.91 9.92 -10.14
C GLY A 14 -17.72 8.81 -10.79
N THR A 15 -18.58 8.17 -9.99
CA THR A 15 -19.59 7.25 -10.51
C THR A 15 -20.65 8.03 -11.28
N SER A 16 -20.98 7.56 -12.48
CA SER A 16 -22.01 8.11 -13.33
C SER A 16 -22.80 7.01 -14.02
N TYR A 17 -23.86 7.39 -14.70
CA TYR A 17 -24.77 6.47 -15.37
C TYR A 17 -25.05 6.96 -16.79
N ARG A 18 -25.20 6.04 -17.74
CA ARG A 18 -25.48 6.33 -19.15
C ARG A 18 -26.81 5.73 -19.57
N ASP A 19 -27.57 6.47 -20.38
CA ASP A 19 -28.73 5.97 -21.08
C ASP A 19 -28.34 5.14 -22.33
N HIS A 20 -29.28 4.51 -22.99
CA HIS A 20 -29.06 3.72 -24.19
C HIS A 20 -28.44 4.52 -25.37
N ARG A 21 -28.46 5.83 -25.31
CA ARG A 21 -27.84 6.73 -26.31
C ARG A 21 -26.42 7.13 -25.91
N GLY A 22 -25.95 6.69 -24.75
CA GLY A 22 -24.65 7.02 -24.20
C GLY A 22 -24.56 8.36 -23.48
N ALA A 23 -25.74 9.06 -23.31
CA ALA A 23 -25.76 10.30 -22.56
C ALA A 23 -25.64 10.09 -21.06
N LEU A 24 -24.89 10.96 -20.39
CA LEU A 24 -24.73 10.90 -18.95
C LEU A 24 -25.96 11.43 -18.22
N VAL A 25 -26.41 10.68 -17.22
CA VAL A 25 -27.55 10.99 -16.35
C VAL A 25 -27.06 11.47 -15.00
N ALA A 26 -27.64 12.53 -14.46
CA ALA A 26 -27.31 13.03 -13.13
C ALA A 26 -27.71 12.03 -12.05
N THR A 27 -26.88 11.86 -11.00
CA THR A 27 -27.06 10.80 -10.00
C THR A 27 -28.36 10.92 -9.21
N ASP A 28 -28.91 12.13 -9.05
CA ASP A 28 -30.22 12.35 -8.41
C ASP A 28 -31.42 11.90 -9.25
N LYS A 29 -31.20 11.55 -10.53
CA LYS A 29 -32.19 10.95 -11.43
C LYS A 29 -32.07 9.44 -11.57
N VAL A 30 -31.27 8.81 -10.71
CA VAL A 30 -30.97 7.37 -10.75
C VAL A 30 -31.48 6.71 -9.50
N GLU A 31 -32.18 5.59 -9.65
CA GLU A 31 -32.55 4.72 -8.56
C GLU A 31 -32.00 3.30 -8.78
N LYS A 32 -31.64 2.62 -7.69
CA LYS A 32 -31.19 1.24 -7.71
C LYS A 32 -32.35 0.31 -7.38
N ARG A 33 -32.63 -0.66 -8.26
CA ARG A 33 -33.64 -1.70 -8.06
C ARG A 33 -33.03 -3.06 -8.39
N ASP A 34 -33.10 -4.00 -7.48
CA ASP A 34 -32.64 -5.41 -7.67
C ASP A 34 -31.23 -5.54 -8.26
N GLY A 35 -30.33 -4.62 -7.92
CA GLY A 35 -28.93 -4.61 -8.39
C GLY A 35 -28.67 -3.84 -9.68
N SER A 36 -29.70 -3.49 -10.44
CA SER A 36 -29.63 -2.63 -11.64
C SER A 36 -29.98 -1.18 -11.32
N PHE A 37 -29.61 -0.25 -12.21
CA PHE A 37 -29.83 1.18 -12.08
C PHE A 37 -30.85 1.65 -13.12
N PHE A 38 -31.81 2.48 -12.71
CA PHE A 38 -32.90 2.95 -13.54
C PHE A 38 -33.07 4.46 -13.45
N HIS A 39 -33.46 5.10 -14.55
CA HIS A 39 -33.82 6.50 -14.56
C HIS A 39 -35.20 6.68 -13.87
N VAL A 40 -35.25 7.54 -12.86
CA VAL A 40 -36.45 7.74 -12.00
C VAL A 40 -37.70 8.12 -12.81
N GLU A 41 -37.55 9.00 -13.83
CA GLU A 41 -38.69 9.55 -14.61
C GLU A 41 -39.12 8.62 -15.76
N THR A 42 -38.15 7.94 -16.41
CA THR A 42 -38.45 7.15 -17.63
C THR A 42 -38.54 5.65 -17.38
N GLY A 43 -37.98 5.17 -16.24
CA GLY A 43 -37.86 3.74 -15.95
C GLY A 43 -36.86 3.00 -16.82
N GLU A 44 -36.07 3.71 -17.63
CA GLU A 44 -35.04 3.15 -18.49
C GLU A 44 -33.89 2.58 -17.64
N GLU A 45 -33.41 1.39 -17.99
CA GLU A 45 -32.22 0.82 -17.38
C GLU A 45 -30.97 1.57 -17.82
N LEU A 46 -30.09 1.87 -16.86
CA LEU A 46 -28.90 2.68 -17.05
C LEU A 46 -27.64 1.86 -16.83
N GLU A 47 -26.61 2.11 -17.63
CA GLU A 47 -25.29 1.51 -17.45
C GLU A 47 -24.45 2.39 -16.52
N GLN A 48 -23.87 1.76 -15.47
CA GLN A 48 -22.91 2.44 -14.59
C GLN A 48 -21.59 2.62 -15.32
N ALA A 49 -21.07 3.85 -15.37
CA ALA A 49 -19.80 4.18 -16.01
C ALA A 49 -19.08 5.29 -15.26
N PRO A 50 -17.73 5.23 -15.13
CA PRO A 50 -16.98 6.34 -14.55
C PRO A 50 -17.00 7.54 -15.50
N ALA A 51 -17.13 8.74 -14.93
CA ALA A 51 -17.08 9.99 -15.68
C ALA A 51 -16.40 11.10 -14.86
N LYS A 52 -15.94 12.14 -15.54
CA LYS A 52 -15.41 13.33 -14.88
C LYS A 52 -16.42 13.88 -13.88
N MET A 53 -15.96 14.14 -12.66
CA MET A 53 -16.79 14.76 -11.62
C MET A 53 -17.26 16.14 -12.06
N SER A 54 -18.56 16.41 -11.93
CA SER A 54 -19.14 17.70 -12.22
C SER A 54 -20.38 17.97 -11.36
N LYS A 55 -20.63 19.25 -11.09
CA LYS A 55 -21.82 19.67 -10.33
C LYS A 55 -23.12 19.33 -11.05
N SER A 56 -23.13 19.39 -12.39
CA SER A 56 -24.30 19.06 -13.20
C SER A 56 -24.67 17.57 -13.17
N LEU A 57 -23.67 16.69 -13.03
CA LEU A 57 -23.89 15.25 -12.90
C LEU A 57 -24.14 14.82 -11.46
N LYS A 58 -23.90 15.72 -10.50
CA LYS A 58 -24.02 15.46 -9.05
C LYS A 58 -23.24 14.20 -8.59
N ASN A 59 -22.11 13.93 -9.25
CA ASN A 59 -21.22 12.81 -9.00
C ASN A 59 -19.92 13.24 -8.33
N VAL A 60 -19.91 14.41 -7.70
CA VAL A 60 -18.73 14.97 -7.02
C VAL A 60 -18.60 14.34 -5.64
N VAL A 61 -17.39 13.91 -5.32
CA VAL A 61 -16.99 13.57 -3.94
C VAL A 61 -16.36 14.81 -3.32
N ASN A 62 -16.86 15.24 -2.18
CA ASN A 62 -16.32 16.37 -1.46
C ASN A 62 -15.19 15.88 -0.54
N PRO A 63 -13.93 16.36 -0.70
CA PRO A 63 -12.82 15.97 0.16
C PRO A 63 -13.05 16.26 1.64
N ASP A 64 -13.74 17.36 1.98
CA ASP A 64 -13.99 17.73 3.38
C ASP A 64 -14.86 16.68 4.09
N ASP A 65 -15.89 16.16 3.42
CA ASP A 65 -16.76 15.11 3.98
C ASP A 65 -15.97 13.80 4.20
N VAL A 66 -15.05 13.47 3.28
CA VAL A 66 -14.16 12.31 3.42
C VAL A 66 -13.18 12.49 4.58
N VAL A 67 -12.60 13.69 4.71
CA VAL A 67 -11.67 14.00 5.82
C VAL A 67 -12.39 13.94 7.16
N GLU A 68 -13.60 14.45 7.25
CA GLU A 68 -14.40 14.38 8.48
C GLU A 68 -14.72 12.94 8.88
N GLN A 69 -15.03 12.09 7.91
CA GLN A 69 -15.46 10.71 8.14
C GLN A 69 -14.29 9.74 8.34
N TYR A 70 -13.22 9.87 7.58
CA TYR A 70 -12.12 8.89 7.51
C TYR A 70 -10.77 9.44 7.96
N GLY A 71 -10.60 10.76 8.02
CA GLY A 71 -9.36 11.44 8.33
C GLY A 71 -8.53 11.76 7.08
N ALA A 72 -7.74 12.83 7.16
CA ALA A 72 -6.92 13.34 6.06
C ALA A 72 -5.88 12.33 5.58
N ASP A 73 -5.23 11.60 6.47
CA ASP A 73 -4.21 10.60 6.11
C ASP A 73 -4.82 9.43 5.33
N THR A 74 -6.06 9.04 5.65
CA THR A 74 -6.76 7.99 4.90
C THR A 74 -7.03 8.44 3.46
N LEU A 75 -7.52 9.65 3.27
CA LEU A 75 -7.74 10.22 1.94
C LEU A 75 -6.43 10.28 1.15
N ARG A 76 -5.35 10.79 1.75
CA ARG A 76 -4.03 10.89 1.10
C ARG A 76 -3.51 9.53 0.66
N VAL A 77 -3.52 8.54 1.57
CA VAL A 77 -3.07 7.18 1.25
C VAL A 77 -3.94 6.57 0.16
N TYR A 78 -5.25 6.76 0.21
CA TYR A 78 -6.17 6.26 -0.82
C TYR A 78 -5.86 6.85 -2.20
N GLU A 79 -5.75 8.18 -2.32
CA GLU A 79 -5.49 8.83 -3.60
C GLU A 79 -4.13 8.43 -4.21
N MET A 80 -3.12 8.25 -3.36
CA MET A 80 -1.79 7.81 -3.81
C MET A 80 -1.71 6.30 -4.09
N PHE A 81 -2.61 5.49 -3.52
CA PHE A 81 -2.59 4.03 -3.65
C PHE A 81 -3.51 3.49 -4.75
N MET A 82 -4.58 4.20 -5.11
CA MET A 82 -5.61 3.70 -6.02
C MET A 82 -5.10 3.32 -7.41
N GLY A 83 -3.93 3.81 -7.84
CA GLY A 83 -3.27 3.44 -9.09
C GLY A 83 -2.10 4.34 -9.46
N PRO A 84 -1.53 4.17 -10.65
CA PRO A 84 -0.48 5.06 -11.16
C PRO A 84 -0.98 6.51 -11.20
N LEU A 85 -0.12 7.44 -10.79
CA LEU A 85 -0.51 8.86 -10.64
C LEU A 85 -0.92 9.52 -11.97
N ASP A 86 -0.46 9.01 -13.10
CA ASP A 86 -0.80 9.49 -14.46
C ASP A 86 -2.06 8.84 -15.05
N ALA A 87 -2.64 7.84 -14.38
CA ALA A 87 -3.84 7.17 -14.83
C ALA A 87 -5.13 7.88 -14.35
N SER A 88 -6.19 7.80 -15.15
CA SER A 88 -7.52 8.18 -14.69
C SER A 88 -8.20 6.99 -14.03
N ILE A 89 -8.64 7.15 -12.78
CA ILE A 89 -9.13 6.06 -11.93
C ILE A 89 -10.48 6.43 -11.33
N ALA A 90 -11.39 5.47 -11.27
CA ALA A 90 -12.70 5.67 -10.66
C ALA A 90 -12.60 5.67 -9.13
N TRP A 91 -13.32 6.58 -8.49
CA TRP A 91 -13.48 6.62 -7.03
C TRP A 91 -14.09 5.32 -6.52
N SER A 92 -13.54 4.80 -5.41
CA SER A 92 -14.02 3.58 -4.76
C SER A 92 -14.06 3.77 -3.23
N GLU A 93 -15.23 3.65 -2.63
CA GLU A 93 -15.37 3.68 -1.17
C GLU A 93 -14.71 2.46 -0.50
N GLU A 94 -14.75 1.30 -1.15
CA GLU A 94 -14.07 0.09 -0.64
C GLU A 94 -12.54 0.29 -0.57
N GLY A 95 -11.97 0.98 -1.57
CA GLY A 95 -10.55 1.35 -1.57
C GLY A 95 -10.19 2.32 -0.44
N LEU A 96 -11.09 3.26 -0.14
CA LEU A 96 -10.94 4.20 0.97
C LEU A 96 -10.95 3.47 2.33
N GLU A 97 -11.91 2.56 2.53
CA GLU A 97 -11.95 1.71 3.74
C GLU A 97 -10.71 0.81 3.86
N GLY A 98 -10.21 0.28 2.75
CA GLY A 98 -8.97 -0.50 2.70
C GLY A 98 -7.77 0.31 3.18
N SER A 99 -7.67 1.57 2.76
CA SER A 99 -6.62 2.50 3.19
C SER A 99 -6.72 2.82 4.68
N ARG A 100 -7.92 3.02 5.21
CA ARG A 100 -8.16 3.21 6.64
C ARG A 100 -7.73 1.98 7.44
N LYS A 101 -8.12 0.78 7.03
CA LYS A 101 -7.72 -0.48 7.68
C LYS A 101 -6.20 -0.68 7.68
N PHE A 102 -5.51 -0.25 6.62
CA PHE A 102 -4.05 -0.28 6.58
C PHE A 102 -3.45 0.64 7.64
N LEU A 103 -3.89 1.90 7.75
CA LEU A 103 -3.39 2.84 8.76
C LEU A 103 -3.70 2.37 10.19
N ASP A 104 -4.87 1.80 10.44
CA ASP A 104 -5.22 1.21 11.73
C ASP A 104 -4.31 0.02 12.10
N ARG A 105 -3.88 -0.77 11.11
CA ARG A 105 -2.91 -1.86 11.31
C ARG A 105 -1.51 -1.33 11.62
N VAL A 106 -1.09 -0.26 10.96
CA VAL A 106 0.18 0.42 11.25
C VAL A 106 0.17 0.97 12.69
N TYR A 107 -0.89 1.67 13.06
CA TYR A 107 -1.04 2.20 14.41
C TYR A 107 -0.90 1.09 15.46
N ARG A 108 -1.64 -0.01 15.29
CA ARG A 108 -1.56 -1.17 16.20
C ARG A 108 -0.16 -1.81 16.20
N LEU A 109 0.47 -1.96 15.04
CA LEU A 109 1.83 -2.53 14.95
C LEU A 109 2.82 -1.77 15.84
N VAL A 110 2.76 -0.44 15.83
CA VAL A 110 3.71 0.39 16.57
C VAL A 110 3.33 0.56 18.05
N THR A 111 2.04 0.59 18.37
CA THR A 111 1.56 0.91 19.73
C THR A 111 1.30 -0.31 20.61
N THR A 112 1.07 -1.48 20.03
CA THR A 112 0.72 -2.69 20.80
C THR A 112 1.77 -3.79 20.74
N LYS A 113 2.65 -3.79 19.74
CA LYS A 113 3.72 -4.77 19.64
C LYS A 113 4.86 -4.42 20.61
N GLU A 114 5.56 -5.43 21.10
CA GLU A 114 6.76 -5.25 21.91
C GLU A 114 7.88 -4.66 21.05
N ILE A 115 8.30 -3.43 21.39
CA ILE A 115 9.40 -2.73 20.71
C ILE A 115 10.69 -3.04 21.48
N VAL A 116 11.67 -3.63 20.81
CA VAL A 116 12.92 -4.10 21.42
C VAL A 116 14.14 -3.36 20.90
N ALA A 117 15.17 -3.25 21.74
CA ALA A 117 16.44 -2.61 21.38
C ALA A 117 17.39 -3.54 20.61
N GLU A 118 17.21 -4.86 20.73
CA GLU A 118 18.05 -5.85 20.06
C GLU A 118 17.40 -6.35 18.78
N ASN A 119 18.18 -6.42 17.71
CA ASN A 119 17.72 -6.89 16.39
C ASN A 119 17.92 -8.41 16.29
N SER A 120 16.83 -9.14 16.14
CA SER A 120 16.87 -10.60 15.89
C SER A 120 17.35 -10.99 14.49
N GLY A 121 17.36 -10.04 13.55
CA GLY A 121 17.63 -10.27 12.13
C GLY A 121 16.43 -10.77 11.31
N ALA A 122 15.33 -11.17 11.92
CA ALA A 122 14.18 -11.77 11.22
C ALA A 122 13.55 -10.85 10.15
N LEU A 123 13.60 -9.54 10.37
CA LEU A 123 13.07 -8.54 9.43
C LEU A 123 14.15 -7.82 8.61
N ASP A 124 15.42 -8.20 8.72
CA ASP A 124 16.54 -7.48 8.11
C ASP A 124 16.35 -7.29 6.60
N LYS A 125 16.08 -8.37 5.89
CA LYS A 125 15.91 -8.34 4.44
C LYS A 125 14.71 -7.47 4.04
N ILE A 126 13.53 -7.78 4.57
CA ILE A 126 12.30 -7.09 4.16
C ILE A 126 12.31 -5.61 4.55
N TYR A 127 12.95 -5.23 5.66
CA TYR A 127 13.11 -3.83 6.03
C TYR A 127 13.99 -3.08 5.02
N ASN A 128 15.17 -3.63 4.71
CA ASN A 128 16.10 -2.99 3.77
C ASN A 128 15.54 -2.94 2.34
N GLU A 129 14.86 -3.99 1.88
CA GLU A 129 14.09 -3.96 0.64
C GLU A 129 13.04 -2.87 0.64
N THR A 130 12.34 -2.67 1.76
CA THR A 130 11.31 -1.64 1.90
C THR A 130 11.90 -0.24 1.83
N VAL A 131 12.99 0.02 2.57
CA VAL A 131 13.67 1.33 2.52
C VAL A 131 14.10 1.66 1.09
N LYS A 132 14.79 0.73 0.42
CA LYS A 132 15.26 0.91 -0.95
C LYS A 132 14.10 1.14 -1.92
N ALA A 133 13.13 0.25 -1.94
CA ALA A 133 12.01 0.31 -2.88
C ALA A 133 11.16 1.58 -2.69
N VAL A 134 10.82 1.94 -1.46
CA VAL A 134 10.01 3.15 -1.18
C VAL A 134 10.78 4.41 -1.60
N THR A 135 12.09 4.49 -1.32
CA THR A 135 12.92 5.61 -1.72
C THR A 135 12.91 5.80 -3.25
N GLU A 136 13.23 4.75 -4.01
CA GLU A 136 13.27 4.78 -5.47
C GLU A 136 11.88 5.07 -6.09
N GLN A 137 10.82 4.57 -5.47
CA GLN A 137 9.45 4.74 -5.95
C GLN A 137 8.90 6.14 -5.69
N ILE A 138 9.25 6.77 -4.56
CA ILE A 138 8.91 8.18 -4.31
C ILE A 138 9.61 9.09 -5.32
N GLU A 139 10.90 8.91 -5.58
CA GLU A 139 11.65 9.69 -6.57
C GLU A 139 11.09 9.58 -7.99
N THR A 140 10.51 8.43 -8.32
CA THR A 140 9.89 8.15 -9.63
C THR A 140 8.38 8.38 -9.66
N MET A 141 7.77 8.93 -8.60
CA MET A 141 6.34 9.22 -8.47
C MET A 141 5.44 7.97 -8.56
N LYS A 142 5.96 6.80 -8.21
CA LYS A 142 5.25 5.51 -8.18
C LYS A 142 4.67 5.25 -6.78
N PHE A 143 3.85 6.14 -6.30
CA PHE A 143 3.33 6.11 -4.92
C PHE A 143 2.51 4.87 -4.60
N ASN A 144 1.74 4.37 -5.55
CA ASN A 144 0.93 3.16 -5.37
C ASN A 144 1.78 1.92 -5.06
N THR A 145 2.91 1.75 -5.73
CA THR A 145 3.84 0.65 -5.47
C THR A 145 4.62 0.87 -4.16
N ALA A 146 4.97 2.12 -3.82
CA ALA A 146 5.57 2.45 -2.54
C ALA A 146 4.66 2.07 -1.36
N ILE A 147 3.37 2.42 -1.43
CA ILE A 147 2.39 2.05 -0.39
C ILE A 147 2.20 0.54 -0.34
N ALA A 148 2.17 -0.16 -1.48
CA ALA A 148 2.13 -1.62 -1.52
C ALA A 148 3.33 -2.25 -0.79
N GLN A 149 4.53 -1.70 -0.99
CA GLN A 149 5.73 -2.16 -0.28
C GLN A 149 5.63 -1.93 1.23
N LEU A 150 5.10 -0.78 1.67
CA LEU A 150 4.82 -0.54 3.09
C LEU A 150 3.84 -1.59 3.66
N MET A 151 2.81 -1.96 2.90
CA MET A 151 1.86 -3.01 3.31
C MET A 151 2.54 -4.38 3.44
N ILE A 152 3.49 -4.71 2.56
CA ILE A 152 4.27 -5.95 2.61
C ILE A 152 5.10 -5.98 3.90
N PHE A 153 5.78 -4.90 4.25
CA PHE A 153 6.52 -4.81 5.50
C PHE A 153 5.61 -5.00 6.72
N VAL A 154 4.46 -4.31 6.78
CA VAL A 154 3.49 -4.47 7.88
C VAL A 154 3.01 -5.91 8.00
N ASN A 155 2.79 -6.60 6.88
CA ASN A 155 2.39 -8.02 6.88
C ASN A 155 3.50 -8.92 7.46
N ALA A 156 4.75 -8.66 7.13
CA ALA A 156 5.90 -9.40 7.67
C ALA A 156 6.08 -9.11 9.16
N ALA A 157 6.13 -7.84 9.54
CA ALA A 157 6.31 -7.42 10.93
C ALA A 157 5.20 -7.92 11.86
N ASN A 158 3.96 -8.06 11.37
CA ASN A 158 2.87 -8.61 12.17
C ASN A 158 3.02 -10.11 12.50
N LYS A 159 3.83 -10.85 11.75
CA LYS A 159 4.09 -12.28 12.01
C LYS A 159 5.13 -12.51 13.10
N GLU A 160 5.98 -11.53 13.33
CA GLU A 160 6.99 -11.57 14.40
C GLU A 160 6.34 -11.18 15.74
N ASP A 161 6.88 -11.69 16.85
CA ASP A 161 6.40 -11.33 18.18
C ASP A 161 6.88 -9.95 18.62
N GLN A 162 8.06 -9.56 18.17
CA GLN A 162 8.75 -8.32 18.54
C GLN A 162 9.12 -7.50 17.30
N LEU A 163 9.29 -6.19 17.48
CA LEU A 163 9.75 -5.28 16.44
C LEU A 163 10.96 -4.49 16.92
N PHE A 164 12.06 -4.56 16.17
CA PHE A 164 13.27 -3.79 16.45
C PHE A 164 13.00 -2.29 16.33
N VAL A 165 13.42 -1.51 17.33
CA VAL A 165 13.10 -0.09 17.46
C VAL A 165 13.55 0.75 16.26
N ASP A 166 14.74 0.46 15.69
CA ASP A 166 15.20 1.25 14.53
C ASP A 166 14.42 0.91 13.26
N TYR A 167 13.90 -0.33 13.13
CA TYR A 167 13.02 -0.68 12.02
C TYR A 167 11.62 -0.06 12.18
N ALA A 168 11.11 0.03 13.41
CA ALA A 168 9.89 0.76 13.70
C ALA A 168 10.03 2.25 13.33
N LYS A 169 11.11 2.90 13.76
CA LYS A 169 11.41 4.30 13.46
C LYS A 169 11.55 4.54 11.97
N GLY A 170 12.40 3.76 11.29
CA GLY A 170 12.61 3.88 9.85
C GLY A 170 11.34 3.65 9.04
N PHE A 171 10.51 2.67 9.43
CA PHE A 171 9.22 2.43 8.78
C PHE A 171 8.28 3.64 8.94
N VAL A 172 8.20 4.24 10.12
CA VAL A 172 7.38 5.43 10.35
C VAL A 172 7.87 6.63 9.50
N GLN A 173 9.19 6.77 9.33
CA GLN A 173 9.77 7.78 8.43
C GLN A 173 9.36 7.55 6.98
N LEU A 174 9.36 6.29 6.49
CA LEU A 174 8.90 5.95 5.15
C LEU A 174 7.40 6.20 4.94
N LEU A 175 6.59 6.05 6.00
CA LEU A 175 5.15 6.28 5.97
C LEU A 175 4.79 7.79 5.98
N ALA A 176 5.57 8.61 6.66
CA ALA A 176 5.25 10.02 6.91
C ALA A 176 4.89 10.85 5.67
N PRO A 177 5.53 10.70 4.49
CA PRO A 177 5.12 11.41 3.28
C PRO A 177 3.69 11.11 2.83
N PHE A 178 3.21 9.92 3.09
CA PHE A 178 1.86 9.45 2.72
C PHE A 178 0.81 9.77 3.78
N ALA A 179 1.16 9.59 5.06
CA ALA A 179 0.30 9.78 6.22
C ALA A 179 1.02 10.63 7.29
N PRO A 180 1.11 11.96 7.07
CA PRO A 180 1.95 12.83 7.91
C PRO A 180 1.47 12.95 9.35
N HIS A 181 0.17 12.95 9.61
CA HIS A 181 -0.35 13.07 10.97
C HIS A 181 -0.09 11.80 11.78
N LEU A 182 -0.37 10.64 11.21
CA LEU A 182 -0.05 9.35 11.83
C LEU A 182 1.47 9.16 11.98
N GLY A 183 2.24 9.55 10.97
CA GLY A 183 3.70 9.49 11.00
C GLY A 183 4.27 10.29 12.17
N GLU A 184 3.82 11.53 12.36
CA GLU A 184 4.25 12.38 13.47
C GLU A 184 3.87 11.81 14.84
N GLU A 185 2.62 11.38 15.01
CA GLU A 185 2.12 10.76 16.25
C GLU A 185 2.92 9.52 16.64
N LEU A 186 3.17 8.63 15.68
CA LEU A 186 3.95 7.40 15.92
C LEU A 186 5.43 7.70 16.16
N TRP A 187 5.99 8.70 15.50
CA TRP A 187 7.36 9.14 15.73
C TRP A 187 7.56 9.64 17.15
N GLN A 188 6.70 10.51 17.63
CA GLN A 188 6.73 11.02 19.00
C GLN A 188 6.54 9.91 20.02
N THR A 189 5.64 8.96 19.74
CA THR A 189 5.40 7.78 20.58
C THR A 189 6.67 6.92 20.71
N LEU A 190 7.38 6.66 19.60
CA LEU A 190 8.58 5.81 19.58
C LEU A 190 9.83 6.49 20.15
N THR A 191 9.96 7.80 19.96
CA THR A 191 11.21 8.51 20.27
C THR A 191 11.13 9.34 21.54
N GLN A 192 9.91 9.68 22.00
CA GLN A 192 9.66 10.65 23.07
C GLN A 192 10.33 12.02 22.77
N SER A 193 10.52 12.35 21.47
CA SER A 193 11.15 13.57 21.02
C SER A 193 10.11 14.62 20.65
N GLU A 194 10.42 15.88 20.90
CA GLU A 194 9.64 17.03 20.41
C GLU A 194 10.05 17.45 18.97
N GLU A 195 11.11 16.86 18.42
CA GLU A 195 11.54 17.11 17.06
C GLU A 195 10.58 16.44 16.07
N SER A 196 10.10 17.22 15.10
CA SER A 196 9.22 16.71 14.05
C SER A 196 9.95 15.72 13.15
N ILE A 197 9.26 14.64 12.79
CA ILE A 197 9.73 13.62 11.84
C ILE A 197 10.15 14.23 10.49
N ALA A 198 9.56 15.38 10.11
CA ALA A 198 9.87 16.07 8.87
C ALA A 198 11.31 16.59 8.79
N HIS A 199 11.99 16.74 9.92
CA HIS A 199 13.37 17.23 9.99
C HIS A 199 14.40 16.13 10.22
N VAL A 200 13.95 14.88 10.38
CA VAL A 200 14.83 13.73 10.61
C VAL A 200 15.39 13.22 9.29
N ALA A 201 16.64 12.77 9.30
CA ALA A 201 17.29 12.21 8.12
C ALA A 201 16.54 10.96 7.61
N TRP A 202 16.40 10.87 6.28
CA TRP A 202 15.76 9.71 5.64
C TRP A 202 16.50 8.42 5.94
N PRO A 203 15.79 7.29 6.17
CA PRO A 203 16.44 6.01 6.48
C PRO A 203 17.27 5.51 5.31
N ILE A 204 18.39 4.86 5.63
CA ILE A 204 19.33 4.28 4.65
C ILE A 204 19.22 2.77 4.73
N TRP A 205 19.25 2.09 3.58
CA TRP A 205 19.28 0.63 3.51
C TRP A 205 20.71 0.11 3.51
N ASP A 206 20.87 -1.12 3.97
CA ASP A 206 22.11 -1.88 3.94
C ASP A 206 22.05 -2.94 2.82
N ASP A 207 22.81 -2.75 1.75
CA ASP A 207 22.85 -3.65 0.59
C ASP A 207 23.30 -5.07 0.98
N SER A 208 24.10 -5.24 2.05
CA SER A 208 24.51 -6.55 2.52
C SER A 208 23.37 -7.41 3.04
N LYS A 209 22.28 -6.77 3.50
CA LYS A 209 21.07 -7.42 3.99
C LYS A 209 20.04 -7.72 2.91
N LEU A 210 20.26 -7.26 1.68
CA LEU A 210 19.42 -7.56 0.51
C LEU A 210 19.77 -8.88 -0.16
N VAL A 211 20.92 -9.45 0.15
CA VAL A 211 21.38 -10.70 -0.46
C VAL A 211 20.57 -11.87 0.09
N GLU A 212 19.96 -12.63 -0.81
CA GLU A 212 19.39 -13.94 -0.47
C GLU A 212 20.53 -14.92 -0.23
N ASN A 213 20.79 -15.25 1.01
CA ASN A 213 21.72 -16.33 1.37
C ASN A 213 21.05 -17.71 1.28
N GLU A 214 19.73 -17.77 1.14
CA GLU A 214 18.93 -18.99 1.08
C GLU A 214 18.03 -19.02 -0.16
N VAL A 215 17.84 -20.20 -0.73
CA VAL A 215 16.96 -20.45 -1.88
C VAL A 215 16.00 -21.59 -1.55
N GLU A 216 14.69 -21.38 -1.81
CA GLU A 216 13.72 -22.47 -1.72
C GLU A 216 13.86 -23.38 -2.95
N ILE A 217 14.19 -24.66 -2.70
CA ILE A 217 14.27 -25.68 -3.73
C ILE A 217 13.09 -26.63 -3.59
N VAL A 218 12.46 -26.94 -4.71
CA VAL A 218 11.34 -27.86 -4.79
C VAL A 218 11.85 -29.24 -5.18
N VAL A 219 11.78 -30.21 -4.26
CA VAL A 219 12.12 -31.61 -4.53
C VAL A 219 10.93 -32.30 -5.19
N GLN A 220 11.14 -32.87 -6.37
CA GLN A 220 10.11 -33.59 -7.14
C GLN A 220 10.52 -35.02 -7.43
N ILE A 221 9.59 -35.96 -7.28
CA ILE A 221 9.74 -37.35 -7.70
C ILE A 221 8.68 -37.65 -8.75
N LYS A 222 9.11 -38.07 -9.93
CA LYS A 222 8.23 -38.38 -11.08
C LYS A 222 7.25 -37.22 -11.40
N GLY A 223 7.75 -35.96 -11.32
CA GLY A 223 6.96 -34.76 -11.59
C GLY A 223 5.99 -34.32 -10.48
N LYS A 224 5.95 -35.03 -9.34
CA LYS A 224 5.14 -34.60 -8.17
C LYS A 224 6.02 -33.99 -7.11
N VAL A 225 5.63 -32.81 -6.61
CA VAL A 225 6.29 -32.12 -5.50
C VAL A 225 6.21 -32.98 -4.24
N LYS A 226 7.34 -33.26 -3.62
CA LYS A 226 7.47 -34.04 -2.38
C LYS A 226 7.85 -33.19 -1.19
N ALA A 227 8.78 -32.25 -1.38
CA ALA A 227 9.22 -31.36 -0.33
C ALA A 227 9.63 -30.01 -0.91
N LYS A 228 9.63 -28.99 -0.07
CA LYS A 228 10.22 -27.68 -0.30
C LYS A 228 11.31 -27.52 0.75
N LEU A 229 12.54 -27.27 0.32
CA LEU A 229 13.71 -27.14 1.18
C LEU A 229 14.26 -25.73 1.04
N VAL A 230 14.55 -25.09 2.16
CA VAL A 230 15.29 -23.83 2.19
C VAL A 230 16.76 -24.20 2.41
N VAL A 231 17.62 -23.86 1.46
CA VAL A 231 19.05 -24.19 1.47
C VAL A 231 19.88 -22.95 1.19
N ALA A 232 21.12 -22.94 1.70
CA ALA A 232 22.06 -21.87 1.38
C ALA A 232 22.30 -21.78 -0.14
N LYS A 233 22.38 -20.56 -0.68
CA LYS A 233 22.53 -20.31 -2.12
C LYS A 233 23.88 -20.80 -2.69
N ASP A 234 24.88 -20.86 -1.82
CA ASP A 234 26.25 -21.32 -2.12
C ASP A 234 26.47 -22.81 -1.80
N LEU A 235 25.40 -23.57 -1.51
CA LEU A 235 25.49 -25.00 -1.24
C LEU A 235 26.06 -25.73 -2.46
N THR A 236 27.04 -26.60 -2.23
CA THR A 236 27.59 -27.40 -3.33
C THR A 236 26.54 -28.39 -3.87
N LYS A 237 26.71 -28.83 -5.11
CA LYS A 237 25.80 -29.81 -5.73
C LYS A 237 25.73 -31.12 -4.92
N GLU A 238 26.85 -31.54 -4.34
CA GLU A 238 26.97 -32.77 -3.54
C GLU A 238 26.22 -32.64 -2.22
N ASP A 239 26.34 -31.50 -1.54
CA ASP A 239 25.62 -31.24 -0.28
C ASP A 239 24.11 -31.07 -0.54
N LEU A 240 23.74 -30.47 -1.67
CA LEU A 240 22.36 -30.33 -2.11
C LEU A 240 21.71 -31.69 -2.37
N GLU A 241 22.40 -32.57 -3.11
CA GLU A 241 21.94 -33.94 -3.38
C GLU A 241 21.79 -34.74 -2.08
N ALA A 242 22.74 -34.61 -1.15
CA ALA A 242 22.68 -35.25 0.17
C ALA A 242 21.46 -34.78 0.97
N THR A 243 21.20 -33.46 0.99
CA THR A 243 20.03 -32.87 1.66
C THR A 243 18.72 -33.33 1.02
N CYS A 244 18.63 -33.37 -0.31
CA CYS A 244 17.45 -33.85 -1.03
C CYS A 244 17.17 -35.34 -0.78
N LEU A 245 18.21 -36.17 -0.66
CA LEU A 245 18.05 -37.63 -0.38
C LEU A 245 17.45 -37.93 1.00
N LEU A 246 17.59 -37.04 1.98
CA LEU A 246 16.94 -37.18 3.30
C LEU A 246 15.41 -37.07 3.23
N TYR A 247 14.85 -36.54 2.14
CA TYR A 247 13.40 -36.28 1.94
C TYR A 247 12.80 -37.14 0.82
N THR A 248 13.52 -38.10 0.29
CA THR A 248 13.09 -39.07 -0.75
C THR A 248 12.87 -40.44 -0.16
#